data_3d557d427b17e9ea9cb001bf087adc2c
#
_entry.id   3d557d427b17e9ea9cb001bf087adc2c
#
_cell.length_a   1.000
_cell.length_b   1.000
_cell.length_c   1.000
_cell.angle_alpha   90.00
_cell.angle_beta   90.00
_cell.angle_gamma   90.00
#
_symmetry.space_group_name_H-M   'P 1'
#
loop_
_entity.id
_entity.type
_entity.pdbx_description
1 polymer ?
#
loop_
_entity_poly.entity_id
_entity_poly.type
_entity_poly.pdbx_seq_one_letter_code
_entity_poly.pdbx_strand_id
1 'polypeptide(L)'
;DQPRSRGLGDVYKRQAHAMGNAIGNFKEYWETYERYPALLGGFIWDWIDQGIQMPTPDGKGYYMAVGGDFGDKPNDGNFCTNGVIFADRTLSAKSYEVKKIHQPISVTAEGNGNYKITNKRFHAGLNDLYGRYEIKEDGKVILSGNLEELNLNAQESRTITISDAQVKKVPGAEYFINFSFRLKNDTEWEKAGYEVASEQFKLSDSAKPIFEAGKGKISLTETNDAYIVKGQNFEATFSQKTGTLSAYTLNGVSLISKGLELNVFRAPTDNDRQIDGDWQRKGLCNMLPEAGKWEVKQEDNKVILQIKTTYRSKIGFDFETCLLYTSDAADDMQC
;
A
#
# COMPACT_ATOMS: atom_id res chain seq x y z
N ASP A 1 -19.15 -18.39 -27.95
CA ASP A 1 -19.36 -17.41 -29.05
C ASP A 1 -20.06 -16.18 -28.49
N GLN A 2 -19.31 -15.12 -28.29
CA GLN A 2 -19.89 -13.85 -27.86
C GLN A 2 -20.46 -13.11 -29.07
N PRO A 3 -21.65 -12.51 -28.97
CA PRO A 3 -22.23 -11.79 -30.06
C PRO A 3 -21.29 -10.66 -30.55
N ARG A 4 -20.97 -10.66 -31.82
CA ARG A 4 -20.23 -9.57 -32.44
C ARG A 4 -21.12 -8.33 -32.46
N SER A 5 -20.80 -7.39 -31.60
CA SER A 5 -21.47 -6.11 -31.57
C SER A 5 -21.03 -5.26 -32.74
N ARG A 6 -21.98 -4.77 -33.53
CA ARG A 6 -21.74 -3.75 -34.53
C ARG A 6 -22.02 -2.38 -33.94
N GLY A 7 -21.06 -1.51 -33.95
CA GLY A 7 -21.18 -0.16 -33.39
C GLY A 7 -20.78 -0.05 -31.92
N LEU A 8 -21.53 0.66 -31.10
CA LEU A 8 -21.27 0.95 -29.67
C LEU A 8 -21.01 -0.27 -28.79
N GLY A 9 -21.18 -1.48 -29.28
CA GLY A 9 -21.09 -2.70 -28.51
C GLY A 9 -19.69 -3.14 -28.10
N ASP A 10 -18.61 -2.57 -28.59
CA ASP A 10 -17.29 -2.86 -28.08
C ASP A 10 -17.08 -2.32 -26.65
N VAL A 11 -17.89 -1.38 -26.23
CA VAL A 11 -17.96 -0.86 -24.87
C VAL A 11 -18.33 -1.95 -23.87
N TYR A 12 -19.18 -2.91 -24.23
CA TYR A 12 -19.65 -3.98 -23.34
C TYR A 12 -18.61 -5.04 -23.01
N LYS A 13 -17.51 -5.11 -23.72
CA LYS A 13 -16.46 -6.12 -23.53
C LYS A 13 -15.29 -5.64 -22.65
N ARG A 14 -15.33 -4.40 -22.20
CA ARG A 14 -14.25 -3.77 -21.43
C ARG A 14 -14.69 -3.53 -19.99
N GLN A 15 -15.25 -4.56 -19.35
CA GLN A 15 -15.60 -4.52 -17.94
C GLN A 15 -14.38 -4.81 -17.09
N ALA A 16 -14.11 -3.90 -16.13
CA ALA A 16 -13.17 -4.18 -15.06
C ALA A 16 -13.88 -5.02 -14.02
N HIS A 17 -13.57 -6.33 -13.96
CA HIS A 17 -14.12 -7.22 -12.95
C HIS A 17 -13.59 -6.89 -11.56
N ALA A 18 -14.51 -6.77 -10.58
CA ALA A 18 -14.18 -6.47 -9.20
C ALA A 18 -14.19 -7.70 -8.28
N MET A 19 -14.16 -8.91 -8.83
CA MET A 19 -14.18 -10.16 -8.10
C MET A 19 -12.96 -10.32 -7.18
N GLY A 20 -13.18 -10.77 -5.95
CA GLY A 20 -12.13 -11.04 -4.97
C GLY A 20 -11.29 -9.80 -4.69
N ASN A 21 -9.98 -9.90 -4.88
CA ASN A 21 -9.01 -8.82 -4.68
C ASN A 21 -8.78 -7.93 -5.93
N ALA A 22 -9.61 -8.06 -6.99
CA ALA A 22 -9.61 -7.08 -8.05
C ALA A 22 -10.14 -5.76 -7.46
N ILE A 23 -9.88 -4.70 -8.00
CA ILE A 23 -9.88 -4.10 -9.31
C ILE A 23 -8.46 -3.53 -9.63
N GLY A 24 -7.53 -4.37 -9.93
CA GLY A 24 -6.17 -3.93 -10.22
C GLY A 24 -6.08 -3.10 -11.50
N ASN A 25 -5.13 -2.15 -11.52
CA ASN A 25 -4.87 -1.25 -12.65
C ASN A 25 -6.07 -0.37 -13.06
N PHE A 26 -7.03 -0.16 -12.16
CA PHE A 26 -8.21 0.64 -12.48
C PHE A 26 -7.86 2.11 -12.76
N LYS A 27 -6.82 2.62 -12.09
CA LYS A 27 -6.26 3.94 -12.33
C LYS A 27 -5.76 4.08 -13.77
N GLU A 28 -4.98 3.12 -14.25
CA GLU A 28 -4.40 3.12 -15.59
C GLU A 28 -5.47 3.01 -16.68
N TYR A 29 -6.55 2.25 -16.43
CA TYR A 29 -7.73 2.24 -17.31
C TYR A 29 -8.33 3.63 -17.43
N TRP A 30 -8.56 4.30 -16.30
CA TRP A 30 -9.20 5.60 -16.28
C TRP A 30 -8.35 6.70 -16.87
N GLU A 31 -7.05 6.73 -16.56
CA GLU A 31 -6.07 7.64 -17.17
C GLU A 31 -6.01 7.47 -18.69
N THR A 32 -6.17 6.24 -19.19
CA THR A 32 -6.22 5.97 -20.63
C THR A 32 -7.49 6.52 -21.25
N TYR A 33 -8.65 6.36 -20.61
CA TYR A 33 -9.91 6.93 -21.09
C TYR A 33 -9.86 8.45 -21.13
N GLU A 34 -9.31 9.09 -20.13
CA GLU A 34 -9.19 10.55 -20.08
C GLU A 34 -8.17 11.10 -21.10
N ARG A 35 -7.16 10.31 -21.45
CA ARG A 35 -6.11 10.70 -22.40
C ARG A 35 -6.58 10.69 -23.85
N TYR A 36 -7.44 9.76 -24.22
CA TYR A 36 -7.83 9.55 -25.61
C TYR A 36 -9.30 9.90 -25.82
N PRO A 37 -9.62 11.04 -26.49
CA PRO A 37 -11.01 11.49 -26.71
C PRO A 37 -11.90 10.51 -27.48
N ALA A 38 -11.30 9.56 -28.19
CA ALA A 38 -12.05 8.50 -28.88
C ALA A 38 -12.58 7.41 -27.94
N LEU A 39 -12.11 7.38 -26.69
CA LEU A 39 -12.55 6.42 -25.67
C LEU A 39 -13.65 7.06 -24.82
N LEU A 40 -14.82 6.43 -24.79
CA LEU A 40 -15.96 6.91 -24.00
C LEU A 40 -15.89 6.54 -22.52
N GLY A 41 -15.04 5.57 -22.17
CA GLY A 41 -14.91 5.06 -20.80
C GLY A 41 -15.09 3.55 -20.74
N GLY A 42 -15.37 3.03 -19.54
CA GLY A 42 -15.57 1.61 -19.26
C GLY A 42 -16.56 1.40 -18.12
N PHE A 43 -16.83 0.14 -17.82
CA PHE A 43 -17.74 -0.26 -16.76
C PHE A 43 -17.04 -1.18 -15.78
N ILE A 44 -17.46 -1.13 -14.51
CA ILE A 44 -17.05 -2.08 -13.48
C ILE A 44 -18.09 -3.19 -13.40
N TRP A 45 -17.68 -4.44 -13.39
CA TRP A 45 -18.52 -5.58 -13.12
C TRP A 45 -18.15 -6.17 -11.74
N ASP A 46 -18.97 -6.02 -10.66
CA ASP A 46 -20.19 -5.25 -10.79
C ASP A 46 -20.32 -4.30 -9.57
N TRP A 47 -21.48 -3.69 -9.33
CA TRP A 47 -21.61 -2.70 -8.25
C TRP A 47 -21.66 -3.35 -6.87
N ILE A 48 -22.36 -4.48 -6.73
CA ILE A 48 -22.61 -5.15 -5.45
C ILE A 48 -22.51 -6.66 -5.59
N ASP A 49 -21.90 -7.32 -4.63
CA ASP A 49 -21.90 -8.78 -4.54
C ASP A 49 -23.33 -9.34 -4.53
N GLN A 50 -23.57 -10.39 -5.32
CA GLN A 50 -24.88 -10.97 -5.51
C GLN A 50 -25.16 -12.15 -4.55
N GLY A 51 -24.46 -12.22 -3.40
CA GLY A 51 -24.70 -13.21 -2.35
C GLY A 51 -26.07 -13.01 -1.69
N ILE A 52 -26.71 -14.11 -1.31
CA ILE A 52 -28.00 -14.12 -0.63
C ILE A 52 -27.79 -14.35 0.86
N GLN A 53 -28.36 -13.48 1.70
CA GLN A 53 -28.21 -13.63 3.15
C GLN A 53 -28.96 -14.86 3.66
N MET A 54 -28.26 -15.76 4.33
CA MET A 54 -28.75 -16.98 4.93
C MET A 54 -28.33 -17.06 6.41
N PRO A 55 -29.16 -17.62 7.28
CA PRO A 55 -28.77 -17.86 8.67
C PRO A 55 -27.67 -18.93 8.74
N THR A 56 -26.73 -18.76 9.68
CA THR A 56 -25.76 -19.81 9.97
C THR A 56 -26.46 -21.07 10.51
N PRO A 57 -25.89 -22.27 10.30
CA PRO A 57 -26.50 -23.52 10.79
C PRO A 57 -26.73 -23.58 12.31
N ASP A 58 -25.96 -22.83 13.09
CA ASP A 58 -26.12 -22.72 14.55
C ASP A 58 -27.14 -21.63 14.98
N GLY A 59 -27.71 -20.90 14.03
CA GLY A 59 -28.71 -19.86 14.26
C GLY A 59 -28.19 -18.59 14.94
N LYS A 60 -26.86 -18.45 15.12
CA LYS A 60 -26.26 -17.31 15.85
C LYS A 60 -25.84 -16.13 14.96
N GLY A 61 -25.91 -16.29 13.65
CA GLY A 61 -25.49 -15.26 12.71
C GLY A 61 -26.05 -15.50 11.33
N TYR A 62 -25.43 -14.86 10.34
CA TYR A 62 -25.76 -15.04 8.94
C TYR A 62 -24.47 -15.09 8.11
N TYR A 63 -24.58 -15.61 6.91
CA TYR A 63 -23.57 -15.59 5.86
C TYR A 63 -24.19 -15.24 4.53
N MET A 64 -23.37 -14.81 3.56
CA MET A 64 -23.81 -14.56 2.19
C MET A 64 -23.59 -15.82 1.37
N ALA A 65 -24.68 -16.52 1.10
CA ALA A 65 -24.69 -17.76 0.33
C ALA A 65 -24.41 -17.48 -1.15
N VAL A 66 -23.69 -18.40 -1.76
CA VAL A 66 -23.28 -18.37 -3.18
C VAL A 66 -23.64 -19.67 -3.87
N GLY A 67 -23.22 -19.86 -5.12
CA GLY A 67 -23.49 -21.09 -5.86
C GLY A 67 -23.00 -22.34 -5.13
N GLY A 68 -23.86 -23.35 -5.05
CA GLY A 68 -23.64 -24.60 -4.33
C GLY A 68 -24.17 -24.62 -2.89
N ASP A 69 -24.33 -23.49 -2.23
CA ASP A 69 -24.85 -23.42 -0.86
C ASP A 69 -26.32 -23.83 -0.77
N PHE A 70 -27.05 -23.81 -1.88
CA PHE A 70 -28.43 -24.25 -2.01
C PHE A 70 -28.58 -25.70 -2.50
N GLY A 71 -27.48 -26.45 -2.63
CA GLY A 71 -27.47 -27.80 -3.18
C GLY A 71 -27.57 -27.85 -4.70
N ASP A 72 -27.48 -26.73 -5.39
CA ASP A 72 -27.55 -26.59 -6.83
C ASP A 72 -26.30 -27.20 -7.51
N LYS A 73 -26.54 -27.93 -8.61
CA LYS A 73 -25.49 -28.56 -9.44
C LYS A 73 -25.92 -28.60 -10.90
N PRO A 74 -25.06 -28.15 -11.85
CA PRO A 74 -23.75 -27.50 -11.64
C PRO A 74 -23.90 -26.10 -11.06
N ASN A 75 -22.78 -25.54 -10.49
CA ASN A 75 -22.72 -24.17 -10.03
C ASN A 75 -21.30 -23.62 -10.21
N ASP A 76 -21.16 -22.30 -10.16
CA ASP A 76 -19.89 -21.60 -10.31
C ASP A 76 -19.35 -21.04 -8.97
N GLY A 77 -19.88 -21.54 -7.84
CA GLY A 77 -19.44 -21.13 -6.50
C GLY A 77 -19.62 -19.63 -6.26
N ASN A 78 -18.56 -18.96 -5.83
CA ASN A 78 -18.55 -17.52 -5.53
C ASN A 78 -18.37 -16.62 -6.78
N PHE A 79 -18.58 -17.12 -8.00
CA PHE A 79 -18.47 -16.30 -9.22
C PHE A 79 -19.50 -15.16 -9.31
N CYS A 80 -20.49 -15.15 -8.42
CA CYS A 80 -21.46 -14.07 -8.23
C CYS A 80 -20.96 -12.95 -7.27
N THR A 81 -19.75 -13.06 -6.69
CA THR A 81 -19.20 -12.05 -5.78
C THR A 81 -18.23 -11.13 -6.53
N ASN A 82 -18.77 -10.30 -7.40
CA ASN A 82 -18.02 -9.40 -8.26
C ASN A 82 -18.16 -7.91 -7.85
N GLY A 83 -18.80 -7.63 -6.71
CA GLY A 83 -19.17 -6.29 -6.32
C GLY A 83 -18.01 -5.40 -5.90
N VAL A 84 -18.15 -4.11 -6.18
CA VAL A 84 -17.34 -3.05 -5.56
C VAL A 84 -17.65 -2.95 -4.07
N ILE A 85 -18.88 -3.25 -3.67
CA ILE A 85 -19.32 -3.35 -2.27
C ILE A 85 -19.84 -4.76 -1.98
N PHE A 86 -19.84 -5.14 -0.70
CA PHE A 86 -20.31 -6.45 -0.28
C PHE A 86 -21.85 -6.58 -0.40
N ALA A 87 -22.34 -7.82 -0.39
CA ALA A 87 -23.77 -8.11 -0.51
C ALA A 87 -24.61 -7.51 0.65
N ASP A 88 -24.02 -7.36 1.82
CA ASP A 88 -24.63 -6.69 2.99
C ASP A 88 -24.57 -5.16 2.94
N ARG A 89 -24.12 -4.59 1.83
CA ARG A 89 -23.94 -3.16 1.58
C ARG A 89 -22.75 -2.52 2.30
N THR A 90 -21.94 -3.26 3.00
CA THR A 90 -20.71 -2.71 3.59
C THR A 90 -19.66 -2.40 2.51
N LEU A 91 -18.84 -1.39 2.78
CA LEU A 91 -17.82 -0.95 1.83
C LEU A 91 -16.63 -1.92 1.84
N SER A 92 -16.19 -2.30 0.66
CA SER A 92 -14.94 -3.03 0.48
C SER A 92 -13.77 -2.07 0.22
N ALA A 93 -12.54 -2.56 0.28
CA ALA A 93 -11.35 -1.77 -0.10
C ALA A 93 -11.45 -1.21 -1.54
N LYS A 94 -12.11 -1.93 -2.44
CA LYS A 94 -12.32 -1.53 -3.84
C LYS A 94 -13.13 -0.25 -3.97
N SER A 95 -14.11 -0.03 -3.09
CA SER A 95 -14.96 1.16 -3.13
C SER A 95 -14.17 2.45 -2.87
N TYR A 96 -13.15 2.41 -2.04
CA TYR A 96 -12.27 3.55 -1.80
C TYR A 96 -11.40 3.86 -3.02
N GLU A 97 -10.90 2.84 -3.71
CA GLU A 97 -10.14 3.00 -4.96
C GLU A 97 -11.02 3.61 -6.06
N VAL A 98 -12.24 3.09 -6.24
CA VAL A 98 -13.22 3.62 -7.20
C VAL A 98 -13.54 5.10 -6.87
N LYS A 99 -13.79 5.43 -5.60
CA LYS A 99 -14.02 6.80 -5.16
C LYS A 99 -12.84 7.70 -5.53
N LYS A 100 -11.61 7.27 -5.26
CA LYS A 100 -10.39 8.04 -5.55
C LYS A 100 -10.22 8.30 -7.04
N ILE A 101 -10.44 7.31 -7.87
CA ILE A 101 -10.23 7.43 -9.32
C ILE A 101 -11.33 8.26 -9.98
N HIS A 102 -12.59 8.11 -9.53
CA HIS A 102 -13.74 8.85 -10.07
C HIS A 102 -13.97 10.22 -9.42
N GLN A 103 -13.09 10.66 -8.53
CA GLN A 103 -13.26 11.97 -7.89
C GLN A 103 -13.39 13.10 -8.92
N PRO A 104 -14.27 14.10 -8.66
CA PRO A 104 -14.60 15.15 -9.63
C PRO A 104 -13.54 16.26 -9.76
N ILE A 105 -12.48 16.18 -8.98
CA ILE A 105 -11.40 17.17 -8.95
C ILE A 105 -10.08 16.43 -9.07
N SER A 106 -9.17 16.94 -9.89
CA SER A 106 -7.76 16.57 -9.84
C SER A 106 -6.91 17.74 -9.35
N VAL A 107 -5.84 17.41 -8.63
CA VAL A 107 -4.78 18.35 -8.29
C VAL A 107 -3.49 17.82 -8.89
N THR A 108 -2.70 18.69 -9.48
CA THR A 108 -1.38 18.35 -10.03
C THR A 108 -0.34 19.31 -9.47
N ALA A 109 0.76 18.79 -8.94
CA ALA A 109 1.86 19.63 -8.49
C ALA A 109 2.67 20.13 -9.70
N GLU A 110 2.83 21.44 -9.81
CA GLU A 110 3.60 22.11 -10.88
C GLU A 110 5.00 22.56 -10.40
N GLY A 111 5.34 22.24 -9.16
CA GLY A 111 6.60 22.63 -8.53
C GLY A 111 6.53 24.02 -7.84
N ASN A 112 7.54 24.33 -7.04
CA ASN A 112 7.69 25.60 -6.34
C ASN A 112 6.45 26.01 -5.51
N GLY A 113 5.72 25.05 -4.92
CA GLY A 113 4.51 25.30 -4.15
C GLY A 113 3.28 25.60 -5.01
N ASN A 114 3.35 25.43 -6.32
CA ASN A 114 2.24 25.63 -7.24
C ASN A 114 1.47 24.32 -7.45
N TYR A 115 0.14 24.41 -7.40
CA TYR A 115 -0.76 23.29 -7.56
C TYR A 115 -1.89 23.68 -8.50
N LYS A 116 -2.04 22.94 -9.59
CA LYS A 116 -3.12 23.12 -10.55
C LYS A 116 -4.32 22.29 -10.12
N ILE A 117 -5.43 22.96 -9.81
CA ILE A 117 -6.72 22.34 -9.51
C ILE A 117 -7.55 22.35 -10.79
N THR A 118 -8.07 21.18 -11.17
CA THR A 118 -8.92 21.01 -12.36
C THR A 118 -10.28 20.46 -11.96
N ASN A 119 -11.34 21.12 -12.42
CA ASN A 119 -12.69 20.57 -12.34
C ASN A 119 -12.88 19.53 -13.45
N LYS A 120 -13.04 18.28 -13.07
CA LYS A 120 -13.26 17.15 -14.01
C LYS A 120 -14.74 16.97 -14.40
N ARG A 121 -15.68 17.69 -13.76
CA ARG A 121 -17.10 17.65 -14.12
C ARG A 121 -17.32 18.24 -15.52
N PHE A 122 -18.21 17.62 -16.29
CA PHE A 122 -18.53 18.07 -17.66
C PHE A 122 -19.62 19.14 -17.71
N HIS A 123 -20.51 19.21 -16.70
CA HIS A 123 -21.71 20.02 -16.76
C HIS A 123 -21.95 20.90 -15.51
N ALA A 124 -21.06 20.85 -14.53
CA ALA A 124 -21.23 21.58 -13.28
C ALA A 124 -19.93 22.23 -12.83
N GLY A 125 -20.04 23.42 -12.25
CA GLY A 125 -18.94 24.09 -11.55
C GLY A 125 -18.64 23.46 -10.19
N LEU A 126 -17.67 24.03 -9.45
CA LEU A 126 -17.27 23.58 -8.12
C LEU A 126 -17.84 24.46 -6.98
N ASN A 127 -18.85 25.28 -7.26
CA ASN A 127 -19.38 26.24 -6.28
C ASN A 127 -20.04 25.58 -5.06
N ASP A 128 -20.45 24.32 -5.20
CA ASP A 128 -20.98 23.45 -4.15
C ASP A 128 -19.94 22.92 -3.17
N LEU A 129 -18.66 23.13 -3.47
CA LEU A 129 -17.53 22.59 -2.71
C LEU A 129 -16.68 23.71 -2.09
N TYR A 130 -16.03 23.40 -0.96
CA TYR A 130 -14.93 24.18 -0.42
C TYR A 130 -13.67 23.30 -0.35
N GLY A 131 -12.51 23.94 -0.46
CA GLY A 131 -11.22 23.28 -0.39
C GLY A 131 -10.45 23.65 0.86
N ARG A 132 -9.68 22.69 1.38
CA ARG A 132 -8.71 22.88 2.45
C ARG A 132 -7.39 22.24 2.06
N TYR A 133 -6.32 22.73 2.69
CA TYR A 133 -5.03 22.02 2.67
C TYR A 133 -4.48 21.85 4.09
N GLU A 134 -3.66 20.81 4.25
CA GLU A 134 -2.92 20.53 5.48
C GLU A 134 -1.51 20.11 5.12
N ILE A 135 -0.51 20.72 5.78
CA ILE A 135 0.86 20.20 5.74
C ILE A 135 1.08 19.36 6.99
N LYS A 136 1.56 18.14 6.78
CA LYS A 136 1.82 17.17 7.84
C LYS A 136 3.32 16.87 7.92
N GLU A 137 3.81 16.76 9.14
CA GLU A 137 5.11 16.24 9.52
C GLU A 137 4.89 14.90 10.22
N ASP A 138 5.42 13.82 9.68
CA ASP A 138 5.25 12.46 10.23
C ASP A 138 3.79 12.14 10.62
N GLY A 139 2.84 12.56 9.77
CA GLY A 139 1.42 12.38 9.97
C GLY A 139 0.72 13.43 10.84
N LYS A 140 1.45 14.30 11.56
CA LYS A 140 0.88 15.35 12.39
C LYS A 140 0.68 16.64 11.59
N VAL A 141 -0.51 17.24 11.69
CA VAL A 141 -0.79 18.54 11.05
C VAL A 141 0.02 19.63 11.73
N ILE A 142 0.85 20.33 10.97
CA ILE A 142 1.70 21.45 11.42
C ILE A 142 1.28 22.79 10.82
N LEU A 143 0.58 22.76 9.67
CA LEU A 143 0.02 23.92 9.01
C LEU A 143 -1.26 23.54 8.31
N SER A 144 -2.27 24.38 8.33
CA SER A 144 -3.50 24.17 7.57
C SER A 144 -4.11 25.49 7.13
N GLY A 145 -4.90 25.46 6.06
CA GLY A 145 -5.62 26.61 5.58
C GLY A 145 -6.79 26.22 4.68
N ASN A 146 -7.66 27.20 4.44
CA ASN A 146 -8.71 27.06 3.44
C ASN A 146 -8.17 27.55 2.09
N LEU A 147 -8.62 26.92 1.03
CA LEU A 147 -8.41 27.43 -0.32
C LEU A 147 -9.37 28.59 -0.57
N GLU A 148 -8.99 29.49 -1.47
CA GLU A 148 -9.92 30.49 -2.00
C GLU A 148 -11.15 29.81 -2.63
N GLU A 149 -12.22 30.57 -2.82
CA GLU A 149 -13.43 30.03 -3.43
C GLU A 149 -13.15 29.31 -4.76
N LEU A 150 -13.71 28.09 -4.88
CA LEU A 150 -13.55 27.24 -6.03
C LEU A 150 -14.56 27.60 -7.12
N ASN A 151 -14.49 28.83 -7.65
CA ASN A 151 -15.34 29.28 -8.73
C ASN A 151 -14.80 28.82 -10.08
N LEU A 152 -14.70 27.48 -10.27
CA LEU A 152 -14.26 26.86 -11.52
C LEU A 152 -15.45 26.28 -12.26
N ASN A 153 -15.64 26.70 -13.50
CA ASN A 153 -16.63 26.10 -14.40
C ASN A 153 -16.28 24.66 -14.76
N ALA A 154 -17.18 23.96 -15.44
CA ALA A 154 -16.91 22.63 -15.97
C ALA A 154 -15.64 22.62 -16.81
N GLN A 155 -14.74 21.64 -16.59
CA GLN A 155 -13.47 21.43 -17.30
C GLN A 155 -12.44 22.58 -17.15
N GLU A 156 -12.71 23.54 -16.27
CA GLU A 156 -11.80 24.66 -16.00
C GLU A 156 -10.72 24.27 -15.00
N SER A 157 -9.57 24.94 -15.09
CA SER A 157 -8.43 24.73 -14.17
C SER A 157 -7.94 26.08 -13.64
N ARG A 158 -7.40 26.07 -12.44
CA ARG A 158 -6.73 27.22 -11.81
C ARG A 158 -5.50 26.73 -11.03
N THR A 159 -4.40 27.46 -11.20
CA THR A 159 -3.21 27.24 -10.36
C THR A 159 -3.30 28.10 -9.10
N ILE A 160 -3.01 27.48 -7.96
CA ILE A 160 -2.88 28.12 -6.66
C ILE A 160 -1.45 27.95 -6.16
N THR A 161 -1.00 28.85 -5.29
CA THR A 161 0.31 28.77 -4.66
C THR A 161 0.15 28.58 -3.16
N ILE A 162 0.76 27.53 -2.61
CA ILE A 162 0.84 27.26 -1.18
C ILE A 162 2.30 27.24 -0.79
N SER A 163 2.71 28.21 0.01
CA SER A 163 4.09 28.31 0.49
C SER A 163 4.26 27.44 1.74
N ASP A 164 5.29 26.60 1.72
CA ASP A 164 5.79 25.89 2.90
C ASP A 164 6.99 26.61 3.56
N ALA A 165 7.28 27.85 3.15
CA ALA A 165 8.42 28.61 3.62
C ALA A 165 8.44 28.86 5.15
N GLN A 166 7.28 28.85 5.79
CA GLN A 166 7.16 28.98 7.24
C GLN A 166 7.31 27.65 7.99
N VAL A 167 7.41 26.51 7.27
CA VAL A 167 7.60 25.20 7.87
C VAL A 167 9.08 25.00 8.17
N LYS A 168 9.41 24.94 9.45
CA LYS A 168 10.78 24.61 9.88
C LYS A 168 10.98 23.10 9.76
N LYS A 169 11.61 22.67 8.67
CA LYS A 169 11.85 21.26 8.42
C LYS A 169 12.91 20.69 9.36
N VAL A 170 12.61 19.53 9.94
CA VAL A 170 13.49 18.76 10.83
C VAL A 170 14.15 17.65 10.02
N PRO A 171 15.48 17.45 10.15
CA PRO A 171 16.17 16.34 9.50
C PRO A 171 15.55 14.98 9.88
N GLY A 172 15.27 14.14 8.87
CA GLY A 172 14.69 12.81 9.06
C GLY A 172 13.16 12.75 9.04
N ALA A 173 12.45 13.86 9.25
CA ALA A 173 10.99 13.88 9.19
C ALA A 173 10.48 13.90 7.74
N GLU A 174 9.34 13.28 7.49
CA GLU A 174 8.65 13.30 6.21
C GLU A 174 7.54 14.37 6.19
N TYR A 175 7.46 15.11 5.09
CA TYR A 175 6.51 16.19 4.92
C TYR A 175 5.59 15.93 3.73
N PHE A 176 4.28 16.04 3.98
CA PHE A 176 3.26 15.89 2.95
C PHE A 176 2.29 17.07 2.99
N ILE A 177 1.86 17.54 1.83
CA ILE A 177 0.69 18.40 1.70
C ILE A 177 -0.50 17.57 1.26
N ASN A 178 -1.62 17.73 1.96
CA ASN A 178 -2.89 17.08 1.66
C ASN A 178 -3.92 18.11 1.27
N PHE A 179 -4.63 17.86 0.18
CA PHE A 179 -5.79 18.65 -0.23
C PHE A 179 -7.06 17.85 0.05
N SER A 180 -8.11 18.55 0.48
CA SER A 180 -9.43 17.98 0.75
C SER A 180 -10.49 18.90 0.19
N PHE A 181 -11.43 18.36 -0.58
CA PHE A 181 -12.55 19.08 -1.18
C PHE A 181 -13.85 18.50 -0.65
N ARG A 182 -14.69 19.37 -0.05
CA ARG A 182 -15.84 18.93 0.74
C ARG A 182 -17.11 19.67 0.34
N LEU A 183 -18.25 18.99 0.53
CA LEU A 183 -19.56 19.60 0.32
C LEU A 183 -19.78 20.82 1.26
N LYS A 184 -20.26 21.95 0.70
CA LYS A 184 -20.66 23.12 1.48
C LYS A 184 -21.98 22.91 2.23
N ASN A 185 -22.91 22.20 1.61
CA ASN A 185 -24.28 22.01 2.08
C ASN A 185 -24.65 20.53 2.10
N ASP A 186 -25.70 20.20 2.82
CA ASP A 186 -26.36 18.89 2.75
C ASP A 186 -26.89 18.64 1.33
N THR A 187 -26.74 17.40 0.88
CA THR A 187 -27.30 16.90 -0.36
C THR A 187 -28.26 15.72 -0.05
N GLU A 188 -28.97 15.21 -1.06
CA GLU A 188 -29.82 14.02 -0.90
C GLU A 188 -29.02 12.76 -0.52
N TRP A 189 -27.75 12.71 -0.86
CA TRP A 189 -26.89 11.52 -0.72
C TRP A 189 -25.84 11.65 0.39
N GLU A 190 -25.46 12.88 0.81
CA GLU A 190 -24.47 13.08 1.88
C GLU A 190 -24.61 14.44 2.58
N LYS A 191 -24.02 14.55 3.77
CA LYS A 191 -24.05 15.74 4.60
C LYS A 191 -22.95 16.74 4.24
N ALA A 192 -23.18 18.01 4.59
CA ALA A 192 -22.16 19.05 4.53
C ALA A 192 -20.87 18.59 5.23
N GLY A 193 -19.72 18.89 4.63
CA GLY A 193 -18.41 18.46 5.12
C GLY A 193 -17.95 17.08 4.61
N TYR A 194 -18.80 16.31 3.91
CA TYR A 194 -18.36 15.07 3.28
C TYR A 194 -17.28 15.34 2.25
N GLU A 195 -16.19 14.54 2.29
CA GLU A 195 -15.05 14.68 1.39
C GLU A 195 -15.33 13.96 0.06
N VAL A 196 -15.42 14.73 -1.01
CA VAL A 196 -15.68 14.22 -2.37
C VAL A 196 -14.42 13.99 -3.18
N ALA A 197 -13.33 14.68 -2.84
CA ALA A 197 -12.04 14.53 -3.49
C ALA A 197 -10.90 14.87 -2.53
N SER A 198 -9.77 14.21 -2.70
CA SER A 198 -8.55 14.49 -1.94
C SER A 198 -7.31 14.21 -2.78
N GLU A 199 -6.20 14.87 -2.46
CA GLU A 199 -4.90 14.61 -3.08
C GLU A 199 -3.78 14.80 -2.07
N GLN A 200 -2.69 14.07 -2.26
CA GLN A 200 -1.51 14.16 -1.41
C GLN A 200 -0.24 14.26 -2.25
N PHE A 201 0.64 15.16 -1.86
CA PHE A 201 1.96 15.28 -2.46
C PHE A 201 3.02 15.27 -1.37
N LYS A 202 4.09 14.52 -1.62
CA LYS A 202 5.29 14.61 -0.80
C LYS A 202 5.96 15.96 -1.08
N LEU A 203 6.23 16.70 -0.05
CA LEU A 203 7.07 17.90 -0.10
C LEU A 203 8.54 17.45 -0.19
N SER A 204 9.47 18.39 -0.45
CA SER A 204 10.90 18.05 -0.54
C SER A 204 11.34 17.23 0.67
N ASP A 205 12.12 16.19 0.41
CA ASP A 205 12.71 15.39 1.49
C ASP A 205 13.47 16.29 2.46
N SER A 206 13.32 16.05 3.75
CA SER A 206 14.21 16.60 4.75
C SER A 206 15.59 15.96 4.57
N ALA A 207 16.64 16.66 4.99
CA ALA A 207 17.98 16.06 5.04
C ALA A 207 17.88 14.73 5.81
N LYS A 208 18.58 13.70 5.31
CA LYS A 208 18.66 12.43 6.06
C LYS A 208 19.16 12.73 7.47
N PRO A 209 18.62 12.07 8.51
CA PRO A 209 19.17 12.22 9.85
C PRO A 209 20.63 11.85 9.81
N ILE A 210 21.47 12.69 10.38
CA ILE A 210 22.86 12.36 10.61
C ILE A 210 22.88 11.56 11.91
N PHE A 211 22.99 10.26 11.79
CA PHE A 211 23.26 9.41 12.95
C PHE A 211 24.73 9.61 13.34
N GLU A 212 24.96 10.25 14.47
CA GLU A 212 26.30 10.28 15.04
C GLU A 212 26.62 8.89 15.60
N ALA A 213 27.71 8.30 15.14
CA ALA A 213 28.18 7.05 15.70
C ALA A 213 28.40 7.21 17.20
N GLY A 214 27.84 6.32 18.00
CA GLY A 214 27.99 6.34 19.45
C GLY A 214 29.45 6.20 19.87
N LYS A 215 29.81 6.81 21.00
CA LYS A 215 31.19 6.79 21.56
C LYS A 215 31.46 5.53 22.39
N GLY A 216 30.56 4.59 22.45
CA GLY A 216 30.72 3.35 23.21
C GLY A 216 31.69 2.37 22.55
N LYS A 217 32.19 1.44 23.35
CA LYS A 217 32.96 0.30 22.82
C LYS A 217 32.02 -0.79 22.38
N ILE A 218 32.30 -1.39 21.23
CA ILE A 218 31.58 -2.55 20.73
C ILE A 218 32.51 -3.77 20.75
N SER A 219 31.99 -4.92 21.09
CA SER A 219 32.72 -6.18 21.06
C SER A 219 32.08 -7.14 20.09
N LEU A 220 32.88 -7.87 19.35
CA LEU A 220 32.48 -8.98 18.52
C LEU A 220 33.07 -10.27 19.08
N THR A 221 32.19 -11.27 19.25
CA THR A 221 32.58 -12.62 19.64
C THR A 221 32.12 -13.58 18.57
N GLU A 222 33.04 -14.40 18.07
CA GLU A 222 32.75 -15.49 17.17
C GLU A 222 32.63 -16.81 17.95
N THR A 223 31.58 -17.58 17.70
CA THR A 223 31.38 -18.94 18.20
C THR A 223 31.19 -19.87 16.99
N ASN A 224 31.11 -21.18 17.25
CA ASN A 224 30.86 -22.16 16.15
C ASN A 224 29.50 -21.92 15.46
N ASP A 225 28.52 -21.32 16.15
CA ASP A 225 27.15 -21.21 15.68
C ASP A 225 26.74 -19.76 15.37
N ALA A 226 27.46 -18.76 15.89
CA ALA A 226 27.02 -17.37 15.79
C ALA A 226 28.16 -16.35 15.86
N TYR A 227 27.91 -15.17 15.27
CA TYR A 227 28.55 -13.92 15.60
C TYR A 227 27.71 -13.17 16.61
N ILE A 228 28.30 -12.73 17.72
CA ILE A 228 27.63 -11.98 18.77
C ILE A 228 28.26 -10.60 18.84
N VAL A 229 27.47 -9.58 18.55
CA VAL A 229 27.86 -8.17 18.62
C VAL A 229 27.22 -7.56 19.86
N LYS A 230 28.06 -7.01 20.76
CA LYS A 230 27.61 -6.46 22.03
C LYS A 230 28.11 -5.02 22.21
N GLY A 231 27.18 -4.12 22.40
CA GLY A 231 27.40 -2.73 22.78
C GLY A 231 27.10 -2.49 24.26
N GLN A 232 26.96 -1.24 24.66
CA GLN A 232 26.74 -0.86 26.06
C GLN A 232 25.39 -1.37 26.59
N ASN A 233 24.36 -1.31 25.77
CA ASN A 233 22.97 -1.59 26.14
C ASN A 233 22.27 -2.55 25.17
N PHE A 234 22.95 -3.05 24.15
CA PHE A 234 22.39 -4.01 23.19
C PHE A 234 23.29 -5.24 23.03
N GLU A 235 22.66 -6.32 22.58
CA GLU A 235 23.31 -7.54 22.12
C GLU A 235 22.57 -8.06 20.89
N ALA A 236 23.30 -8.29 19.79
CA ALA A 236 22.79 -8.82 18.53
C ALA A 236 23.49 -10.14 18.22
N THR A 237 22.72 -11.19 17.94
CA THR A 237 23.24 -12.52 17.59
C THR A 237 22.91 -12.86 16.17
N PHE A 238 23.93 -13.19 15.39
CA PHE A 238 23.80 -13.57 13.96
C PHE A 238 24.15 -15.03 13.80
N SER A 239 23.22 -15.82 13.34
CA SER A 239 23.40 -17.25 13.13
C SER A 239 24.33 -17.54 11.96
N GLN A 240 25.42 -18.28 12.18
CA GLN A 240 26.32 -18.69 11.10
C GLN A 240 25.62 -19.69 10.15
N LYS A 241 24.69 -20.47 10.67
CA LYS A 241 23.95 -21.48 9.89
C LYS A 241 22.95 -20.88 8.92
N THR A 242 22.19 -19.87 9.36
CA THR A 242 21.13 -19.28 8.53
C THR A 242 21.55 -17.98 7.85
N GLY A 243 22.64 -17.38 8.25
CA GLY A 243 23.11 -16.11 7.70
C GLY A 243 22.24 -14.90 8.09
N THR A 244 21.48 -15.00 9.18
CA THR A 244 20.52 -13.95 9.56
C THR A 244 20.65 -13.55 11.01
N LEU A 245 20.15 -12.34 11.36
CA LEU A 245 19.98 -11.91 12.74
C LEU A 245 19.00 -12.85 13.42
N SER A 246 19.46 -13.56 14.46
CA SER A 246 18.67 -14.57 15.19
C SER A 246 18.13 -14.09 16.53
N ALA A 247 18.79 -13.13 17.17
CA ALA A 247 18.34 -12.51 18.40
C ALA A 247 18.82 -11.04 18.49
N TYR A 248 18.00 -10.21 19.09
CA TYR A 248 18.35 -8.82 19.41
C TYR A 248 17.75 -8.41 20.74
N THR A 249 18.61 -7.95 21.64
CA THR A 249 18.25 -7.51 22.98
C THR A 249 18.69 -6.06 23.16
N LEU A 250 17.82 -5.21 23.66
CA LEU A 250 18.09 -3.82 24.00
C LEU A 250 17.69 -3.56 25.46
N ASN A 251 18.61 -3.00 26.26
CA ASN A 251 18.40 -2.75 27.69
C ASN A 251 17.90 -4.00 28.45
N GLY A 252 18.37 -5.19 28.09
CA GLY A 252 17.95 -6.46 28.68
C GLY A 252 16.61 -6.99 28.20
N VAL A 253 15.91 -6.29 27.30
CA VAL A 253 14.64 -6.71 26.73
C VAL A 253 14.86 -7.31 25.35
N SER A 254 14.37 -8.54 25.11
CA SER A 254 14.39 -9.15 23.77
C SER A 254 13.39 -8.45 22.87
N LEU A 255 13.84 -7.91 21.75
CA LEU A 255 13.00 -7.17 20.79
C LEU A 255 12.48 -8.05 19.65
N ILE A 256 13.09 -9.21 19.41
CA ILE A 256 12.64 -10.15 18.38
C ILE A 256 12.45 -11.54 18.99
N SER A 257 11.35 -12.19 18.65
CA SER A 257 11.03 -13.55 19.10
C SER A 257 11.56 -14.63 18.15
N LYS A 258 11.82 -14.25 16.89
CA LYS A 258 12.34 -15.11 15.84
C LYS A 258 13.25 -14.29 14.92
N GLY A 259 14.30 -14.90 14.40
CA GLY A 259 15.24 -14.28 13.49
C GLY A 259 14.59 -13.83 12.17
N LEU A 260 15.28 -12.96 11.44
CA LEU A 260 14.84 -12.51 10.13
C LEU A 260 14.87 -13.68 9.12
N GLU A 261 13.81 -13.85 8.37
CA GLU A 261 13.70 -14.86 7.33
C GLU A 261 13.09 -14.23 6.07
N LEU A 262 13.61 -14.61 4.90
CA LEU A 262 12.98 -14.23 3.65
C LEU A 262 11.61 -14.93 3.55
N ASN A 263 10.57 -14.16 3.38
CA ASN A 263 9.24 -14.66 3.09
C ASN A 263 8.77 -14.16 1.71
N VAL A 264 8.63 -15.08 0.78
CA VAL A 264 8.09 -14.85 -0.58
C VAL A 264 6.69 -15.45 -0.74
N PHE A 265 6.13 -15.97 0.33
CA PHE A 265 4.80 -16.58 0.36
C PHE A 265 3.86 -15.73 1.22
N ARG A 266 2.69 -15.43 0.70
CA ARG A 266 1.58 -14.83 1.44
C ARG A 266 0.40 -15.79 1.52
N ALA A 267 -0.50 -15.55 2.45
CA ALA A 267 -1.79 -16.25 2.46
C ALA A 267 -2.48 -16.03 1.10
N PRO A 268 -2.93 -17.10 0.43
CA PRO A 268 -3.62 -16.99 -0.84
C PRO A 268 -4.89 -16.17 -0.72
N THR A 269 -5.12 -15.33 -1.70
CA THR A 269 -6.40 -14.65 -1.86
C THR A 269 -7.33 -15.48 -2.73
N ASP A 270 -8.59 -15.09 -2.86
CA ASP A 270 -9.54 -15.78 -3.71
C ASP A 270 -9.10 -15.86 -5.18
N ASN A 271 -8.40 -14.83 -5.65
CA ASN A 271 -7.82 -14.81 -6.99
C ASN A 271 -6.67 -15.80 -7.19
N ASP A 272 -6.06 -16.29 -6.12
CA ASP A 272 -4.90 -17.19 -6.16
C ASP A 272 -5.29 -18.68 -6.19
N ARG A 273 -6.58 -19.02 -6.07
CA ARG A 273 -7.06 -20.41 -5.95
C ARG A 273 -6.49 -21.40 -6.95
N GLN A 274 -6.23 -20.95 -8.18
CA GLN A 274 -5.69 -21.83 -9.23
C GLN A 274 -4.18 -22.02 -9.11
N ILE A 275 -3.45 -21.09 -8.50
CA ILE A 275 -1.99 -21.08 -8.43
C ILE A 275 -1.43 -21.41 -7.04
N ASP A 276 -2.27 -21.35 -5.99
CA ASP A 276 -1.86 -21.65 -4.60
C ASP A 276 -1.21 -23.04 -4.46
N GLY A 277 -1.83 -24.07 -5.02
CA GLY A 277 -1.27 -25.41 -5.02
C GLY A 277 0.09 -25.52 -5.72
N ASP A 278 0.34 -24.66 -6.70
CA ASP A 278 1.63 -24.55 -7.37
C ASP A 278 2.69 -23.96 -6.45
N TRP A 279 2.37 -22.89 -5.72
CA TRP A 279 3.30 -22.26 -4.77
C TRP A 279 3.75 -23.25 -3.70
N GLN A 280 2.80 -24.03 -3.15
CA GLN A 280 3.09 -25.05 -2.15
C GLN A 280 3.94 -26.19 -2.73
N ARG A 281 3.58 -26.73 -3.91
CA ARG A 281 4.36 -27.77 -4.60
C ARG A 281 5.78 -27.31 -4.92
N LYS A 282 5.94 -26.05 -5.31
CA LYS A 282 7.21 -25.41 -5.62
C LYS A 282 8.04 -25.09 -4.38
N GLY A 283 7.47 -25.24 -3.19
CA GLY A 283 8.15 -25.05 -1.92
C GLY A 283 8.39 -23.61 -1.53
N LEU A 284 7.62 -22.66 -2.10
CA LEU A 284 7.80 -21.24 -1.81
C LEU A 284 7.40 -20.86 -0.36
N CYS A 285 6.51 -21.65 0.25
CA CYS A 285 6.08 -21.46 1.63
C CYS A 285 7.06 -21.97 2.70
N ASN A 286 8.07 -22.75 2.30
CA ASN A 286 9.00 -23.43 3.22
C ASN A 286 10.43 -23.44 2.67
N MET A 287 10.89 -22.31 2.16
CA MET A 287 12.27 -22.17 1.72
C MET A 287 13.23 -22.12 2.92
N LEU A 288 14.31 -22.87 2.85
CA LEU A 288 15.33 -22.89 3.89
C LEU A 288 16.54 -22.07 3.46
N PRO A 289 17.09 -21.25 4.37
CA PRO A 289 18.31 -20.49 4.10
C PRO A 289 19.54 -21.41 4.08
N GLU A 290 20.41 -21.18 3.12
CA GLU A 290 21.75 -21.72 3.04
C GLU A 290 22.72 -20.56 3.11
N ALA A 291 23.38 -20.41 4.25
CA ALA A 291 24.31 -19.31 4.50
C ALA A 291 25.58 -19.49 3.65
N GLY A 292 25.99 -18.43 2.98
CA GLY A 292 27.28 -18.34 2.33
C GLY A 292 28.40 -17.99 3.31
N LYS A 293 29.48 -17.47 2.77
CA LYS A 293 30.62 -17.04 3.59
C LYS A 293 30.36 -15.64 4.17
N TRP A 294 30.61 -15.49 5.46
CA TRP A 294 30.58 -14.20 6.14
C TRP A 294 31.82 -13.36 5.81
N GLU A 295 31.61 -12.09 5.55
CA GLU A 295 32.61 -11.07 5.54
C GLU A 295 32.45 -10.19 6.78
N VAL A 296 33.44 -10.20 7.65
CA VAL A 296 33.37 -9.54 8.96
C VAL A 296 34.50 -8.49 9.06
N LYS A 297 34.10 -7.26 9.37
CA LYS A 297 35.06 -6.17 9.65
C LYS A 297 34.71 -5.54 11.00
N GLN A 298 35.69 -5.38 11.84
CA GLN A 298 35.57 -4.68 13.11
C GLN A 298 36.48 -3.46 13.11
N GLU A 299 35.90 -2.34 13.44
CA GLU A 299 36.56 -1.06 13.70
C GLU A 299 36.32 -0.70 15.18
N ASP A 300 36.97 0.31 15.72
CA ASP A 300 36.94 0.62 17.16
C ASP A 300 35.52 0.73 17.75
N ASN A 301 34.59 1.32 17.01
CA ASN A 301 33.22 1.58 17.43
C ASN A 301 32.14 1.04 16.45
N LYS A 302 32.55 0.17 15.52
CA LYS A 302 31.67 -0.34 14.48
C LYS A 302 32.02 -1.77 14.11
N VAL A 303 30.96 -2.59 13.93
CA VAL A 303 31.06 -3.95 13.35
C VAL A 303 30.24 -3.98 12.08
N ILE A 304 30.85 -4.48 11.02
CA ILE A 304 30.18 -4.69 9.73
C ILE A 304 30.18 -6.20 9.47
N LEU A 305 28.99 -6.75 9.30
CA LEU A 305 28.77 -8.14 8.96
C LEU A 305 28.05 -8.19 7.62
N GLN A 306 28.66 -8.85 6.64
CA GLN A 306 28.05 -9.04 5.31
C GLN A 306 27.97 -10.51 4.97
N ILE A 307 26.83 -10.94 4.42
CA ILE A 307 26.63 -12.31 3.99
C ILE A 307 25.69 -12.35 2.78
N LYS A 308 25.95 -13.31 1.90
CA LYS A 308 25.06 -13.73 0.84
C LYS A 308 24.39 -15.03 1.27
N THR A 309 23.07 -15.05 1.34
CA THR A 309 22.28 -16.22 1.73
C THR A 309 21.40 -16.67 0.56
N THR A 310 21.42 -17.95 0.27
CA THR A 310 20.59 -18.56 -0.78
C THR A 310 19.40 -19.27 -0.15
N TYR A 311 18.19 -18.99 -0.65
CA TYR A 311 16.95 -19.67 -0.27
C TYR A 311 16.52 -20.56 -1.41
N ARG A 312 16.55 -21.86 -1.19
CA ARG A 312 16.29 -22.83 -2.26
C ARG A 312 14.83 -23.22 -2.34
N SER A 313 14.29 -23.19 -3.56
CA SER A 313 12.99 -23.76 -3.88
C SER A 313 13.12 -25.26 -4.24
N LYS A 314 11.99 -25.98 -4.27
CA LYS A 314 11.97 -27.39 -4.67
C LYS A 314 12.13 -27.61 -6.18
N ILE A 315 12.06 -26.57 -6.98
CA ILE A 315 11.95 -26.67 -8.44
C ILE A 315 13.00 -25.87 -9.21
N GLY A 316 14.09 -25.51 -8.56
CA GLY A 316 15.28 -25.07 -9.26
C GLY A 316 15.35 -23.59 -9.61
N PHE A 317 14.50 -22.73 -9.04
CA PHE A 317 14.86 -21.33 -8.94
C PHE A 317 15.03 -20.93 -7.48
N ASP A 318 16.09 -20.23 -7.22
CA ASP A 318 16.51 -19.86 -5.89
C ASP A 318 16.48 -18.34 -5.73
N PHE A 319 16.22 -17.88 -4.51
CA PHE A 319 16.34 -16.48 -4.16
C PHE A 319 17.66 -16.25 -3.46
N GLU A 320 18.37 -15.22 -3.87
CA GLU A 320 19.59 -14.78 -3.19
C GLU A 320 19.32 -13.47 -2.46
N THR A 321 19.68 -13.42 -1.19
CA THR A 321 19.66 -12.19 -0.40
C THR A 321 21.08 -11.81 -0.04
N CYS A 322 21.40 -10.52 -0.16
CA CYS A 322 22.64 -9.96 0.37
C CYS A 322 22.27 -9.09 1.55
N LEU A 323 22.66 -9.49 2.74
CA LEU A 323 22.40 -8.76 3.98
C LEU A 323 23.68 -8.07 4.42
N LEU A 324 23.55 -6.78 4.67
CA LEU A 324 24.61 -5.93 5.22
C LEU A 324 24.14 -5.41 6.59
N TYR A 325 24.77 -5.89 7.64
CA TYR A 325 24.54 -5.41 8.99
C TYR A 325 25.66 -4.48 9.40
N THR A 326 25.29 -3.30 9.87
CA THR A 326 26.24 -2.37 10.50
C THR A 326 25.71 -2.06 11.88
N SER A 327 26.56 -2.18 12.88
CA SER A 327 26.25 -1.76 14.24
C SER A 327 27.33 -0.83 14.72
N ASP A 328 26.94 0.31 15.23
CA ASP A 328 27.82 1.22 15.95
C ASP A 328 27.40 1.34 17.42
N ALA A 329 28.19 2.07 18.21
CA ALA A 329 27.90 2.20 19.63
C ALA A 329 26.64 3.04 19.97
N ALA A 330 25.89 3.51 18.98
CA ALA A 330 24.74 4.40 19.14
C ALA A 330 23.37 3.72 18.98
N ASP A 331 23.26 2.41 19.03
CA ASP A 331 21.99 1.64 19.01
C ASP A 331 21.28 1.48 17.67
N ASP A 332 21.85 1.94 16.56
CA ASP A 332 21.17 1.82 15.28
C ASP A 332 21.70 0.65 14.45
N MET A 333 20.88 -0.40 14.33
CA MET A 333 21.07 -1.39 13.28
C MET A 333 20.38 -0.90 12.00
N GLN A 334 21.17 -0.54 11.01
CA GLN A 334 20.67 -0.30 9.66
C GLN A 334 20.60 -1.63 8.91
N CYS A 335 19.39 -2.05 8.55
CA CYS A 335 19.15 -3.15 7.62
C CYS A 335 19.01 -2.65 6.20
#